data_2505f5c774c8dbef67c86d61ad361c10
#
_entry.id   2505f5c774c8dbef67c86d61ad361c10
#
_cell.length_a   1.000
_cell.length_b   1.000
_cell.length_c   1.000
_cell.angle_alpha   90.00
_cell.angle_beta   90.00
_cell.angle_gamma   90.00
#
_symmetry.space_group_name_H-M   'P 1'
#
loop_
_entity.id
_entity.type
_entity.pdbx_description
1 polymer ?
#
loop_
_entity_poly.entity_id
_entity_poly.type
_entity_poly.pdbx_seq_one_letter_code
_entity_poly.pdbx_strand_id
1 'polypeptide(L)'
;MYTAHVCLVTVTGLGITGSKSHLILTVNVMTTNKMSKTTYYGKITFIQLAGSERNVKPGSNGEITKEFQAINDSLSALGDVITGLYLAQSDVPYGNSKLTTLMQDSLGGNAKTLMFVNVNETEAHIAETLNSLNYASRLKTVKNTPERISNVEQVTRLRMTTERLKKGETNAC
;
A
#
# COMPACT_ATOMS: atom_id res chain seq x y z
N MET A 1 24.47 7.29 -15.16
CA MET A 1 23.48 8.37 -15.01
C MET A 1 22.30 7.77 -14.29
N TYR A 2 21.95 8.32 -13.13
CA TYR A 2 20.84 7.83 -12.31
C TYR A 2 19.68 8.78 -12.50
N THR A 3 18.50 8.26 -12.82
CA THR A 3 17.27 9.06 -12.91
C THR A 3 16.30 8.55 -11.84
N ALA A 4 15.94 9.40 -10.88
CA ALA A 4 14.94 9.10 -9.87
C ALA A 4 13.63 9.86 -10.19
N HIS A 5 12.52 9.15 -10.24
CA HIS A 5 11.18 9.73 -10.33
C HIS A 5 10.49 9.57 -8.99
N VAL A 6 9.99 10.67 -8.44
CA VAL A 6 9.21 10.68 -7.20
C VAL A 6 7.74 10.90 -7.54
N CYS A 7 6.87 9.98 -7.13
CA CYS A 7 5.43 10.10 -7.26
C CYS A 7 4.81 10.14 -5.86
N LEU A 8 4.15 11.24 -5.53
CA LEU A 8 3.40 11.40 -4.29
C LEU A 8 1.92 11.13 -4.57
N VAL A 9 1.36 10.14 -3.90
CA VAL A 9 -0.08 9.83 -3.97
C VAL A 9 -0.66 9.95 -2.57
N THR A 10 -1.58 10.89 -2.40
CA THR A 10 -2.33 11.05 -1.15
C THR A 10 -3.71 10.43 -1.34
N VAL A 11 -4.04 9.43 -0.54
CA VAL A 11 -5.38 8.83 -0.50
C VAL A 11 -6.09 9.40 0.73
N THR A 12 -7.00 10.33 0.49
CA THR A 12 -7.82 10.94 1.55
C THR A 12 -9.28 10.61 1.33
N GLY A 13 -9.97 10.25 2.43
CA GLY A 13 -11.42 10.46 2.43
C GLY A 13 -11.70 11.85 2.98
N LEU A 14 -11.73 12.92 2.30
CA LEU A 14 -12.10 14.29 2.72
C LEU A 14 -11.36 14.82 3.98
N GLY A 15 -10.38 15.71 3.81
CA GLY A 15 -9.72 16.47 4.88
C GLY A 15 -8.19 16.42 4.85
N ILE A 16 -7.59 17.60 4.92
CA ILE A 16 -6.20 17.83 4.51
C ILE A 16 -5.19 17.68 5.68
N THR A 17 -5.56 17.26 6.88
CA THR A 17 -4.66 17.38 8.03
C THR A 17 -4.49 16.12 8.86
N GLY A 18 -3.27 15.61 8.90
CA GLY A 18 -2.74 14.76 9.96
C GLY A 18 -3.23 13.32 9.98
N SER A 19 -3.71 12.85 11.11
CA SER A 19 -4.10 11.45 11.37
C SER A 19 -5.33 10.95 10.60
N LYS A 20 -6.00 11.83 9.86
CA LYS A 20 -7.26 11.55 9.14
C LYS A 20 -7.06 11.20 7.66
N SER A 21 -5.86 10.94 7.21
CA SER A 21 -5.57 10.57 5.82
C SER A 21 -4.44 9.58 5.74
N HIS A 22 -4.49 8.71 4.71
CA HIS A 22 -3.33 7.89 4.36
C HIS A 22 -2.41 8.69 3.45
N LEU A 23 -1.10 8.62 3.70
CA LEU A 23 -0.08 9.20 2.83
C LEU A 23 0.75 8.07 2.21
N ILE A 24 0.83 8.06 0.89
CA ILE A 24 1.67 7.11 0.15
C ILE A 24 2.69 7.90 -0.67
N LEU A 25 3.97 7.72 -0.36
CA LEU A 25 5.08 8.27 -1.12
C LEU A 25 5.82 7.15 -1.82
N THR A 26 5.83 7.17 -3.14
CA THR A 26 6.56 6.17 -3.95
C THR A 26 7.73 6.82 -4.67
N VAL A 27 8.91 6.24 -4.47
CA VAL A 27 10.15 6.61 -5.16
C VAL A 27 10.50 5.50 -6.15
N ASN A 28 10.45 5.82 -7.44
CA ASN A 28 10.89 4.92 -8.50
C ASN A 28 12.34 5.25 -8.86
N VAL A 29 13.20 4.25 -8.85
CA VAL A 29 14.62 4.37 -9.15
C VAL A 29 14.95 3.58 -10.42
N MET A 30 15.51 4.23 -11.40
CA MET A 30 16.01 3.60 -12.61
C MET A 30 17.53 3.79 -12.67
N THR A 31 18.27 2.70 -12.74
CA THR A 31 19.73 2.71 -12.82
C THR A 31 20.19 2.04 -14.12
N THR A 32 20.93 2.76 -14.94
CA THR A 32 21.50 2.21 -16.17
C THR A 32 23.04 2.12 -16.04
N ASN A 33 23.58 0.93 -16.20
CA ASN A 33 25.01 0.72 -16.31
C ASN A 33 25.46 1.12 -17.71
N LYS A 34 26.32 2.15 -17.80
CA LYS A 34 26.78 2.69 -19.09
C LYS A 34 27.65 1.72 -19.89
N MET A 35 28.35 0.82 -19.21
CA MET A 35 29.24 -0.15 -19.87
C MET A 35 28.50 -1.37 -20.40
N SER A 36 27.66 -2.00 -19.55
CA SER A 36 26.87 -3.17 -19.95
C SER A 36 25.52 -2.82 -20.59
N LYS A 37 25.15 -1.53 -20.61
CA LYS A 37 23.83 -1.01 -21.06
C LYS A 37 22.63 -1.67 -20.37
N THR A 38 22.85 -2.33 -19.23
CA THR A 38 21.82 -2.98 -18.47
C THR A 38 21.10 -1.96 -17.59
N THR A 39 19.77 -1.96 -17.62
CA THR A 39 18.93 -1.08 -16.79
C THR A 39 18.25 -1.88 -15.71
N TYR A 40 18.35 -1.39 -14.47
CA TYR A 40 17.69 -1.92 -13.29
C TYR A 40 16.60 -0.96 -12.84
N TYR A 41 15.49 -1.52 -12.38
CA TYR A 41 14.37 -0.76 -11.83
C TYR A 41 14.17 -1.16 -10.38
N GLY A 42 13.98 -0.16 -9.54
CA GLY A 42 13.65 -0.31 -8.13
C GLY A 42 12.50 0.61 -7.75
N LYS A 43 11.76 0.23 -6.73
CA LYS A 43 10.70 1.03 -6.16
C LYS A 43 10.78 0.97 -4.64
N ILE A 44 10.70 2.12 -3.98
CA ILE A 44 10.57 2.24 -2.53
C ILE A 44 9.26 2.97 -2.26
N THR A 45 8.39 2.37 -1.45
CA THR A 45 7.11 2.99 -1.07
C THR A 45 7.08 3.19 0.44
N PHE A 46 6.86 4.42 0.86
CA PHE A 46 6.63 4.80 2.24
C PHE A 46 5.13 5.05 2.43
N ILE A 47 4.55 4.42 3.44
CA ILE A 47 3.12 4.51 3.69
C ILE A 47 2.91 4.92 5.14
N GLN A 48 2.22 6.05 5.32
CA GLN A 48 1.70 6.48 6.61
C GLN A 48 0.20 6.23 6.60
N LEU A 49 -0.25 5.27 7.39
CA LEU A 49 -1.67 4.99 7.54
C LEU A 49 -2.33 6.06 8.41
N ALA A 50 -3.61 6.31 8.17
CA ALA A 50 -4.43 7.09 9.08
C ALA A 50 -4.60 6.34 10.41
N GLY A 51 -5.01 7.06 11.46
CA GLY A 51 -5.26 6.46 12.77
C GLY A 51 -6.33 5.37 12.72
N SER A 52 -6.14 4.33 13.51
CA SER A 52 -7.06 3.17 13.60
C SER A 52 -8.11 3.34 14.68
N GLU A 53 -8.14 4.47 15.37
CA GLU A 53 -9.10 4.77 16.42
C GLU A 53 -10.54 4.70 15.90
N ARG A 54 -11.38 3.94 16.60
CA ARG A 54 -12.80 3.74 16.24
C ARG A 54 -13.77 4.69 16.91
N ASN A 55 -13.28 5.50 17.85
CA ASN A 55 -14.11 6.35 18.69
C ASN A 55 -14.51 7.65 17.98
N VAL A 56 -15.71 7.69 17.43
CA VAL A 56 -16.39 8.93 17.07
C VAL A 56 -16.90 9.56 18.36
N LYS A 57 -16.43 10.75 18.72
CA LYS A 57 -16.95 11.47 19.91
C LYS A 57 -18.45 11.71 19.75
N PRO A 58 -19.27 11.44 20.78
CA PRO A 58 -20.70 11.78 20.75
C PRO A 58 -20.85 13.27 20.43
N GLY A 59 -21.72 13.61 19.48
CA GLY A 59 -21.98 15.01 19.08
C GLY A 59 -21.11 15.52 17.92
N SER A 60 -20.30 14.68 17.27
CA SER A 60 -19.60 15.06 16.04
C SER A 60 -20.60 15.25 14.87
N ASN A 61 -20.37 16.30 14.07
CA ASN A 61 -21.18 16.60 12.89
C ASN A 61 -21.15 15.45 11.88
N GLY A 62 -22.24 15.22 11.13
CA GLY A 62 -22.38 14.09 10.22
C GLY A 62 -21.26 13.95 9.15
N GLU A 63 -20.56 15.02 8.79
CA GLU A 63 -19.42 14.99 7.89
C GLU A 63 -18.19 14.32 8.52
N ILE A 64 -17.88 14.64 9.76
CA ILE A 64 -16.78 14.03 10.54
C ILE A 64 -17.02 12.53 10.67
N THR A 65 -18.27 12.11 10.86
CA THR A 65 -18.64 10.70 10.94
C THR A 65 -18.38 9.96 9.63
N LYS A 66 -18.65 10.57 8.47
CA LYS A 66 -18.39 9.99 7.15
C LYS A 66 -16.89 9.83 6.86
N GLU A 67 -16.06 10.81 7.28
CA GLU A 67 -14.60 10.71 7.15
C GLU A 67 -14.04 9.53 7.96
N PHE A 68 -14.43 9.40 9.22
CA PHE A 68 -14.03 8.28 10.06
C PHE A 68 -14.49 6.94 9.49
N GLN A 69 -15.71 6.88 8.96
CA GLN A 69 -16.23 5.68 8.30
C GLN A 69 -15.34 5.28 7.12
N ALA A 70 -15.03 6.22 6.22
CA ALA A 70 -14.19 5.96 5.04
C ALA A 70 -12.79 5.48 5.41
N ILE A 71 -12.19 6.01 6.48
CA ILE A 71 -10.90 5.56 7.01
C ILE A 71 -11.01 4.13 7.53
N ASN A 72 -12.01 3.86 8.37
CA ASN A 72 -12.22 2.54 8.95
C ASN A 72 -12.50 1.48 7.87
N ASP A 73 -13.27 1.81 6.85
CA ASP A 73 -13.55 0.93 5.72
C ASP A 73 -12.27 0.59 4.95
N SER A 74 -11.40 1.58 4.71
CA SER A 74 -10.11 1.36 4.04
C SER A 74 -9.14 0.51 4.87
N LEU A 75 -9.09 0.71 6.20
CA LEU A 75 -8.27 -0.09 7.11
C LEU A 75 -8.84 -1.51 7.27
N SER A 76 -10.16 -1.68 7.25
CA SER A 76 -10.81 -2.99 7.25
C SER A 76 -10.47 -3.76 5.97
N ALA A 77 -10.56 -3.11 4.81
CA ALA A 77 -10.14 -3.71 3.54
C ALA A 77 -8.65 -4.11 3.54
N LEU A 78 -7.78 -3.32 4.18
CA LEU A 78 -6.38 -3.69 4.37
C LEU A 78 -6.24 -4.93 5.28
N GLY A 79 -7.06 -5.05 6.32
CA GLY A 79 -7.15 -6.24 7.17
C GLY A 79 -7.55 -7.49 6.40
N ASP A 80 -8.51 -7.37 5.47
CA ASP A 80 -8.97 -8.47 4.62
C ASP A 80 -7.86 -8.93 3.66
N VAL A 81 -7.13 -7.98 3.05
CA VAL A 81 -5.96 -8.29 2.20
C VAL A 81 -4.90 -9.06 3.00
N ILE A 82 -4.55 -8.60 4.20
CA ILE A 82 -3.55 -9.28 5.04
C ILE A 82 -4.04 -10.67 5.45
N THR A 83 -5.32 -10.82 5.75
CA THR A 83 -5.91 -12.11 6.07
C THR A 83 -5.88 -13.04 4.86
N GLY A 84 -6.22 -12.54 3.67
CA GLY A 84 -6.12 -13.30 2.42
C GLY A 84 -4.69 -13.78 2.12
N LEU A 85 -3.70 -12.91 2.32
CA LEU A 85 -2.29 -13.26 2.17
C LEU A 85 -1.82 -14.27 3.23
N TYR A 86 -2.25 -14.10 4.47
CA TYR A 86 -1.95 -15.03 5.56
C TYR A 86 -2.47 -16.43 5.28
N LEU A 87 -3.70 -16.53 4.75
CA LEU A 87 -4.36 -17.79 4.40
C LEU A 87 -3.93 -18.33 3.02
N ALA A 88 -3.00 -17.66 2.33
CA ALA A 88 -2.55 -18.00 0.97
C ALA A 88 -3.72 -18.19 -0.01
N GLN A 89 -4.73 -17.31 0.07
CA GLN A 89 -5.89 -17.34 -0.83
C GLN A 89 -5.45 -17.06 -2.27
N SER A 90 -6.09 -17.73 -3.23
CA SER A 90 -5.84 -17.53 -4.66
C SER A 90 -6.27 -16.15 -5.15
N ASP A 91 -7.30 -15.58 -4.51
CA ASP A 91 -7.84 -14.26 -4.84
C ASP A 91 -7.81 -13.38 -3.58
N VAL A 92 -6.80 -12.51 -3.54
CA VAL A 92 -6.62 -11.56 -2.44
C VAL A 92 -7.37 -10.28 -2.78
N PRO A 93 -8.26 -9.77 -1.90
CA PRO A 93 -9.21 -8.70 -2.24
C PRO A 93 -8.59 -7.30 -2.26
N TYR A 94 -7.56 -7.08 -3.09
CA TYR A 94 -6.90 -5.76 -3.22
C TYR A 94 -7.83 -4.68 -3.77
N GLY A 95 -8.85 -5.05 -4.54
CA GLY A 95 -9.80 -4.12 -5.16
C GLY A 95 -10.80 -3.47 -4.19
N ASN A 96 -10.89 -3.94 -2.94
CA ASN A 96 -11.90 -3.47 -1.98
C ASN A 96 -11.71 -2.02 -1.54
N SER A 97 -10.51 -1.46 -1.68
CA SER A 97 -10.28 -0.03 -1.44
C SER A 97 -9.16 0.53 -2.33
N LYS A 98 -9.17 1.86 -2.51
CA LYS A 98 -8.07 2.55 -3.20
C LYS A 98 -6.73 2.36 -2.49
N LEU A 99 -6.74 2.32 -1.15
CA LEU A 99 -5.56 2.06 -0.35
C LEU A 99 -4.96 0.70 -0.69
N THR A 100 -5.74 -0.36 -0.64
CA THR A 100 -5.29 -1.74 -0.90
C THR A 100 -4.85 -1.93 -2.35
N THR A 101 -5.53 -1.31 -3.31
CA THR A 101 -5.12 -1.30 -4.72
C THR A 101 -3.73 -0.66 -4.90
N LEU A 102 -3.47 0.48 -4.24
CA LEU A 102 -2.17 1.15 -4.32
C LEU A 102 -1.05 0.40 -3.58
N MET A 103 -1.41 -0.37 -2.54
CA MET A 103 -0.48 -1.17 -1.76
C MET A 103 -0.21 -2.56 -2.34
N GLN A 104 -0.89 -2.98 -3.39
CA GLN A 104 -0.81 -4.32 -3.94
C GLN A 104 0.62 -4.75 -4.23
N ASP A 105 1.44 -3.90 -4.82
CA ASP A 105 2.85 -4.18 -5.10
C ASP A 105 3.73 -4.22 -3.85
N SER A 106 3.26 -3.68 -2.73
CA SER A 106 4.00 -3.59 -1.46
C SER A 106 3.60 -4.67 -0.47
N LEU A 107 2.43 -5.29 -0.67
CA LEU A 107 1.90 -6.36 0.18
C LEU A 107 1.84 -7.65 -0.65
N GLY A 108 2.71 -8.58 -0.33
CA GLY A 108 2.82 -9.83 -1.12
C GLY A 108 3.81 -9.71 -2.28
N GLY A 109 3.92 -10.76 -3.10
CA GLY A 109 4.79 -10.83 -4.26
C GLY A 109 6.28 -10.73 -3.93
N ASN A 110 7.01 -9.87 -4.65
CA ASN A 110 8.45 -9.71 -4.53
C ASN A 110 8.92 -8.53 -3.68
N ALA A 111 8.01 -7.82 -3.02
CA ALA A 111 8.37 -6.69 -2.16
C ALA A 111 9.02 -7.17 -0.85
N LYS A 112 9.97 -6.35 -0.34
CA LYS A 112 10.44 -6.45 1.05
C LYS A 112 9.66 -5.41 1.85
N THR A 113 8.81 -5.87 2.76
CA THR A 113 7.92 -5.01 3.53
C THR A 113 8.35 -4.94 4.99
N LEU A 114 8.42 -3.73 5.53
CA LEU A 114 8.64 -3.46 6.95
C LEU A 114 7.44 -2.66 7.46
N MET A 115 6.86 -3.09 8.56
CA MET A 115 5.76 -2.39 9.23
C MET A 115 6.18 -1.98 10.64
N PHE A 116 6.01 -0.69 10.94
CA PHE A 116 6.11 -0.16 12.30
C PHE A 116 4.73 -0.20 12.95
N VAL A 117 4.66 -0.76 14.15
CA VAL A 117 3.41 -0.87 14.91
C VAL A 117 3.56 -0.03 16.17
N ASN A 118 2.77 1.03 16.28
CA ASN A 118 2.74 1.88 17.45
C ASN A 118 1.60 1.43 18.36
N VAL A 119 1.87 1.30 19.64
CA VAL A 119 0.90 0.87 20.65
C VAL A 119 0.86 1.89 21.78
N ASN A 120 -0.26 1.93 22.51
CA ASN A 120 -0.44 2.78 23.67
C ASN A 120 -0.33 1.91 24.95
N GLU A 121 0.41 2.39 25.95
CA GLU A 121 0.64 1.69 27.22
C GLU A 121 -0.49 1.87 28.26
N THR A 122 -1.44 2.78 27.99
CA THR A 122 -2.51 3.13 28.90
C THR A 122 -3.58 2.04 28.96
N GLU A 123 -4.06 1.67 30.15
CA GLU A 123 -5.14 0.67 30.34
C GLU A 123 -6.39 0.96 29.52
N ALA A 124 -6.76 2.22 29.34
CA ALA A 124 -7.91 2.62 28.52
C ALA A 124 -7.84 2.18 27.07
N HIS A 125 -6.64 1.87 26.55
CA HIS A 125 -6.37 1.51 25.15
C HIS A 125 -5.89 0.07 24.94
N ILE A 126 -6.01 -0.80 25.96
CA ILE A 126 -5.55 -2.21 25.90
C ILE A 126 -6.19 -2.93 24.71
N ALA A 127 -7.49 -2.76 24.48
CA ALA A 127 -8.18 -3.45 23.40
C ALA A 127 -7.64 -3.04 22.00
N GLU A 128 -7.34 -1.76 21.80
CA GLU A 128 -6.76 -1.27 20.54
C GLU A 128 -5.31 -1.71 20.37
N THR A 129 -4.53 -1.70 21.45
CA THR A 129 -3.17 -2.24 21.47
C THR A 129 -3.15 -3.72 21.10
N LEU A 130 -4.04 -4.54 21.70
CA LEU A 130 -4.16 -5.95 21.37
C LEU A 130 -4.55 -6.17 19.90
N ASN A 131 -5.48 -5.39 19.37
CA ASN A 131 -5.88 -5.44 17.96
C ASN A 131 -4.69 -5.13 17.04
N SER A 132 -3.90 -4.10 17.35
CA SER A 132 -2.72 -3.71 16.59
C SER A 132 -1.64 -4.81 16.59
N LEU A 133 -1.40 -5.45 17.75
CA LEU A 133 -0.44 -6.55 17.89
C LEU A 133 -0.91 -7.81 17.14
N ASN A 134 -2.20 -8.14 17.20
CA ASN A 134 -2.77 -9.27 16.46
C ASN A 134 -2.67 -9.03 14.94
N TYR A 135 -2.88 -7.81 14.50
CA TYR A 135 -2.73 -7.41 13.10
C TYR A 135 -1.27 -7.58 12.63
N ALA A 136 -0.31 -7.09 13.42
CA ALA A 136 1.11 -7.22 13.15
C ALA A 136 1.56 -8.69 13.12
N SER A 137 1.04 -9.52 14.03
CA SER A 137 1.33 -10.95 14.08
C SER A 137 0.92 -11.67 12.79
N ARG A 138 -0.24 -11.36 12.24
CA ARG A 138 -0.68 -11.91 10.94
C ARG A 138 0.23 -11.46 9.80
N LEU A 139 0.55 -10.17 9.74
CA LEU A 139 1.43 -9.64 8.70
C LEU A 139 2.83 -10.27 8.73
N LYS A 140 3.37 -10.54 9.92
CA LYS A 140 4.69 -11.18 10.09
C LYS A 140 4.79 -12.56 9.42
N THR A 141 3.68 -13.26 9.26
CA THR A 141 3.65 -14.60 8.66
C THR A 141 3.51 -14.58 7.13
N VAL A 142 3.17 -13.43 6.54
CA VAL A 142 3.10 -13.26 5.08
C VAL A 142 4.49 -13.43 4.50
N LYS A 143 4.65 -14.42 3.62
CA LYS A 143 5.92 -14.71 2.96
C LYS A 143 5.95 -14.02 1.60
N ASN A 144 6.92 -13.16 1.40
CA ASN A 144 7.24 -12.58 0.12
C ASN A 144 8.48 -13.26 -0.46
N THR A 145 8.54 -13.40 -1.76
CA THR A 145 9.70 -13.94 -2.49
C THR A 145 10.35 -12.81 -3.30
N PRO A 146 11.23 -12.01 -2.66
CA PRO A 146 11.87 -10.88 -3.35
C PRO A 146 12.83 -11.40 -4.42
N GLU A 147 12.52 -11.13 -5.67
CA GLU A 147 13.37 -11.45 -6.81
C GLU A 147 13.98 -10.18 -7.39
N ARG A 148 15.22 -10.27 -7.87
CA ARG A 148 15.83 -9.20 -8.64
C ARG A 148 15.21 -9.20 -10.04
N ILE A 149 14.41 -8.21 -10.36
CA ILE A 149 13.94 -8.02 -11.72
C ILE A 149 15.10 -7.43 -12.53
N SER A 150 15.85 -8.32 -13.19
CA SER A 150 16.96 -7.95 -14.08
C SER A 150 16.58 -8.09 -15.56
N ASN A 151 15.33 -8.34 -15.88
CA ASN A 151 14.95 -8.75 -17.23
C ASN A 151 14.52 -7.55 -18.07
N VAL A 152 15.36 -7.17 -19.02
CA VAL A 152 15.10 -6.17 -20.06
C VAL A 152 13.78 -6.47 -20.79
N GLU A 153 13.43 -7.73 -20.99
CA GLU A 153 12.20 -8.17 -21.67
C GLU A 153 10.92 -7.83 -20.90
N GLN A 154 10.88 -8.07 -19.58
CA GLN A 154 9.70 -7.73 -18.78
C GLN A 154 9.46 -6.23 -18.71
N VAL A 155 10.52 -5.45 -18.62
CA VAL A 155 10.45 -3.98 -18.60
C VAL A 155 10.00 -3.44 -19.95
N THR A 156 10.49 -4.01 -21.03
CA THR A 156 10.07 -3.66 -22.39
C THR A 156 8.58 -3.99 -22.60
N ARG A 157 8.14 -5.14 -22.11
CA ARG A 157 6.74 -5.57 -22.16
C ARG A 157 5.82 -4.63 -21.35
N LEU A 158 6.21 -4.26 -20.15
CA LEU A 158 5.48 -3.31 -19.30
C LEU A 158 5.43 -1.91 -19.93
N ARG A 159 6.52 -1.42 -20.52
CA ARG A 159 6.54 -0.15 -21.27
C ARG A 159 5.58 -0.17 -22.44
N MET A 160 5.63 -1.22 -23.27
CA MET A 160 4.72 -1.38 -24.38
C MET A 160 3.24 -1.39 -23.93
N THR A 161 2.95 -2.10 -22.83
CA THR A 161 1.60 -2.13 -22.26
C THR A 161 1.18 -0.75 -21.75
N THR A 162 2.07 -0.03 -21.06
CA THR A 162 1.78 1.32 -20.56
C THR A 162 1.58 2.33 -21.69
N GLU A 163 2.35 2.23 -22.76
CA GLU A 163 2.19 3.09 -23.94
C GLU A 163 0.89 2.79 -24.70
N ARG A 164 0.50 1.52 -24.81
CA ARG A 164 -0.79 1.12 -25.38
C ARG A 164 -1.96 1.66 -24.57
N LEU A 165 -1.91 1.52 -23.24
CA LEU A 165 -2.94 2.08 -22.35
C LEU A 165 -3.03 3.61 -22.44
N LYS A 166 -1.90 4.31 -22.59
CA LYS A 166 -1.90 5.77 -22.82
C LYS A 166 -2.51 6.16 -24.15
N LYS A 167 -2.46 5.30 -25.17
CA LYS A 167 -3.07 5.50 -26.47
C LYS A 167 -4.54 5.07 -26.55
N GLY A 168 -5.12 4.58 -25.42
CA GLY A 168 -6.51 4.13 -25.39
C GLY A 168 -6.75 2.77 -26.04
N GLU A 169 -5.70 2.03 -26.38
CA GLU A 169 -5.81 0.68 -26.91
C GLU A 169 -6.08 -0.30 -25.78
N THR A 170 -7.35 -0.55 -25.47
CA THR A 170 -7.77 -1.62 -24.57
C THR A 170 -7.61 -2.96 -25.28
N ASN A 171 -6.90 -3.90 -24.66
CA ASN A 171 -6.82 -5.27 -25.17
C ASN A 171 -8.24 -5.86 -25.29
N ALA A 172 -8.69 -6.05 -26.51
CA ALA A 172 -9.68 -7.05 -26.81
C ALA A 172 -8.95 -8.40 -26.83
N CYS A 173 -9.15 -9.20 -25.79
CA CYS A 173 -9.07 -10.67 -25.77
C CYS A 173 -9.83 -11.18 -24.58
#